data_3c2f79ef36529e27450422360695405e
#
_entry.id   3c2f79ef36529e27450422360695405e
#
_cell.length_a   1.000
_cell.length_b   1.000
_cell.length_c   1.000
_cell.angle_alpha   90.00
_cell.angle_beta   90.00
_cell.angle_gamma   90.00
#
_symmetry.space_group_name_H-M   'P 1'
#
loop_
_entity.id
_entity.type
_entity.pdbx_description
1 polymer ?
#
loop_
_entity_poly.entity_id
_entity_poly.type
_entity_poly.pdbx_seq_one_letter_code
_entity_poly.pdbx_strand_id
1 'polypeptide(L)'
;MHLKKLLALGLSLTMAVALLSGCGQQETAEGGAPSEQVIIYSNADEEAITAMTNALNAGGYAGQYVFQTFGTSELGGKLLAEGTNLEADLVTMSTFYLQSAQEQNNMFLPLDFEVNTLEEVPDYTAPITSQEGAIILNTELMASEGLPTPTSLKDLADPIYAGQVAVTDIQSSSTAWLLIQALVDAYGDDGAQAVLSGIYDNCGAHIETSGSGPLKLCRAGEVAIGFGLRHQ
;
A
#
# COMPACT_ATOMS: atom_id res chain seq x y z
N MET A 1 -61.93 -1.02 -23.65
CA MET A 1 -62.36 0.05 -24.59
C MET A 1 -61.14 0.73 -25.13
N HIS A 2 -60.91 0.47 -26.37
CA HIS A 2 -60.22 1.22 -27.45
C HIS A 2 -58.78 1.68 -27.23
N LEU A 3 -57.82 1.06 -27.87
CA LEU A 3 -57.54 0.93 -29.31
C LEU A 3 -56.83 2.16 -29.87
N LYS A 4 -55.74 1.92 -30.50
CA LYS A 4 -55.12 2.38 -31.77
C LYS A 4 -53.69 2.84 -31.53
N LYS A 5 -52.69 2.05 -32.01
CA LYS A 5 -52.24 1.83 -33.40
C LYS A 5 -51.86 3.14 -34.08
N LEU A 6 -50.60 3.27 -34.51
CA LEU A 6 -50.01 3.07 -35.83
C LEU A 6 -48.71 3.89 -35.93
N LEU A 7 -47.65 3.28 -36.37
CA LEU A 7 -47.02 3.36 -37.68
C LEU A 7 -46.35 4.72 -37.96
N ALA A 8 -45.23 4.87 -38.47
CA ALA A 8 -44.31 4.11 -39.34
C ALA A 8 -43.30 5.07 -39.96
N LEU A 9 -42.34 4.49 -40.63
CA LEU A 9 -41.52 4.95 -41.76
C LEU A 9 -40.54 6.09 -41.45
N GLY A 10 -39.27 5.91 -41.49
CA GLY A 10 -38.43 5.51 -42.62
C GLY A 10 -38.03 6.72 -43.43
N LEU A 11 -36.78 7.16 -43.27
CA LEU A 11 -36.12 7.87 -44.36
C LEU A 11 -34.61 7.63 -44.33
N SER A 12 -34.20 6.74 -45.20
CA SER A 12 -32.85 6.63 -45.67
C SER A 12 -32.48 7.87 -46.49
N LEU A 13 -31.36 8.50 -46.18
CA LEU A 13 -30.73 9.44 -47.10
C LEU A 13 -29.25 9.15 -47.20
N THR A 14 -28.90 8.40 -48.21
CA THR A 14 -27.61 8.30 -48.85
C THR A 14 -27.17 9.65 -49.38
N MET A 15 -25.97 10.11 -49.01
CA MET A 15 -25.29 11.12 -49.81
C MET A 15 -23.82 10.78 -49.96
N ALA A 16 -23.46 10.70 -51.21
CA ALA A 16 -22.21 10.23 -51.76
C ALA A 16 -21.11 11.31 -51.74
N VAL A 17 -19.91 10.88 -51.53
CA VAL A 17 -18.63 11.17 -52.22
C VAL A 17 -18.28 12.63 -52.54
N ALA A 18 -17.24 13.12 -51.93
CA ALA A 18 -16.26 14.00 -52.56
C ALA A 18 -14.84 13.56 -52.21
N LEU A 19 -14.19 12.95 -53.18
CA LEU A 19 -12.76 12.71 -53.22
C LEU A 19 -12.05 14.06 -53.41
N LEU A 20 -11.16 14.41 -52.45
CA LEU A 20 -10.10 15.37 -52.69
C LEU A 20 -8.80 14.76 -52.24
N SER A 21 -8.00 14.42 -53.21
CA SER A 21 -6.62 13.94 -53.15
C SER A 21 -5.75 15.03 -52.51
N GLY A 22 -5.20 14.76 -51.34
CA GLY A 22 -4.11 15.49 -50.76
C GLY A 22 -3.02 14.49 -50.37
N CYS A 23 -1.99 14.40 -51.19
CA CYS A 23 -0.74 13.70 -50.83
C CYS A 23 -0.10 14.43 -49.64
N GLY A 24 -0.23 13.84 -48.48
CA GLY A 24 0.60 14.11 -47.33
C GLY A 24 1.13 12.75 -46.88
N GLN A 25 2.43 12.58 -46.93
CA GLN A 25 3.15 11.41 -46.47
C GLN A 25 2.90 11.27 -44.96
N GLN A 26 1.97 10.39 -44.63
CA GLN A 26 1.70 10.01 -43.23
C GLN A 26 2.60 8.81 -42.99
N GLU A 27 3.63 9.01 -42.19
CA GLU A 27 4.36 7.91 -41.59
C GLU A 27 3.31 7.03 -40.88
N THR A 28 3.17 5.84 -41.33
CA THR A 28 2.42 4.78 -40.69
C THR A 28 3.18 4.43 -39.40
N ALA A 29 2.79 5.05 -38.27
CA ALA A 29 3.04 4.45 -37.01
C ALA A 29 2.40 3.05 -37.07
N GLU A 30 3.21 2.01 -37.02
CA GLU A 30 2.76 0.65 -36.80
C GLU A 30 1.98 0.66 -35.48
N GLY A 31 0.66 0.65 -35.60
CA GLY A 31 -0.23 0.44 -34.46
C GLY A 31 -0.08 -1.00 -34.01
N GLY A 32 0.87 -1.25 -33.11
CA GLY A 32 0.83 -2.44 -32.28
C GLY A 32 -0.52 -2.44 -31.56
N ALA A 33 -1.17 -3.60 -31.47
CA ALA A 33 -2.32 -3.78 -30.59
C ALA A 33 -1.94 -3.19 -29.21
N PRO A 34 -2.87 -2.50 -28.48
CA PRO A 34 -2.57 -2.04 -27.15
C PRO A 34 -2.09 -3.25 -26.36
N SER A 35 -0.81 -3.21 -25.92
CA SER A 35 -0.30 -4.23 -25.02
C SER A 35 -1.16 -4.13 -23.76
N GLU A 36 -1.69 -5.26 -23.29
CA GLU A 36 -2.36 -5.30 -22.00
C GLU A 36 -1.39 -4.74 -20.95
N GLN A 37 -1.85 -3.75 -20.21
CA GLN A 37 -1.04 -3.17 -19.14
C GLN A 37 -0.91 -4.18 -18.02
N VAL A 38 0.27 -4.24 -17.41
CA VAL A 38 0.50 -5.01 -16.19
C VAL A 38 -0.27 -4.38 -15.03
N ILE A 39 -1.14 -5.13 -14.40
CA ILE A 39 -1.93 -4.69 -13.26
C ILE A 39 -1.16 -4.98 -11.97
N ILE A 40 -0.83 -3.95 -11.21
CA ILE A 40 -0.07 -4.05 -9.97
C ILE A 40 -0.98 -3.67 -8.80
N TYR A 41 -1.29 -4.63 -7.92
CA TYR A 41 -2.00 -4.35 -6.68
C TYR A 41 -1.00 -3.99 -5.58
N SER A 42 -1.30 -2.95 -4.82
CA SER A 42 -0.40 -2.44 -3.80
C SER A 42 -1.14 -1.93 -2.56
N ASN A 43 -0.56 -2.14 -1.38
CA ASN A 43 -0.98 -1.48 -0.15
C ASN A 43 -0.03 -0.34 0.27
N ALA A 44 0.86 0.07 -0.62
CA ALA A 44 1.83 1.12 -0.34
C ALA A 44 1.17 2.51 -0.28
N ASP A 45 1.75 3.38 0.54
CA ASP A 45 1.35 4.79 0.62
C ASP A 45 1.68 5.55 -0.67
N GLU A 46 1.06 6.71 -0.86
CA GLU A 46 1.19 7.54 -2.07
C GLU A 46 2.65 7.89 -2.41
N GLU A 47 3.47 8.18 -1.41
CA GLU A 47 4.90 8.48 -1.61
C GLU A 47 5.66 7.27 -2.18
N ALA A 48 5.38 6.07 -1.68
CA ALA A 48 6.00 4.84 -2.18
C ALA A 48 5.48 4.47 -3.57
N ILE A 49 4.19 4.62 -3.86
CA ILE A 49 3.62 4.47 -5.21
C ILE A 49 4.29 5.44 -6.18
N THR A 50 4.47 6.70 -5.78
CA THR A 50 5.17 7.71 -6.61
C THR A 50 6.62 7.30 -6.89
N ALA A 51 7.34 6.79 -5.89
CA ALA A 51 8.72 6.33 -6.05
C ALA A 51 8.81 5.12 -7.01
N MET A 52 7.94 4.12 -6.85
CA MET A 52 7.86 2.96 -7.74
C MET A 52 7.49 3.38 -9.17
N THR A 53 6.52 4.27 -9.33
CA THR A 53 6.13 4.83 -10.62
C THR A 53 7.30 5.52 -11.32
N ASN A 54 8.05 6.36 -10.60
CA ASN A 54 9.22 7.04 -11.14
C ASN A 54 10.32 6.05 -11.57
N ALA A 55 10.55 5.01 -10.76
CA ALA A 55 11.53 3.98 -11.08
C ALA A 55 11.13 3.17 -12.33
N LEU A 56 9.87 2.74 -12.43
CA LEU A 56 9.36 2.02 -13.60
C LEU A 56 9.41 2.89 -14.87
N ASN A 57 9.02 4.16 -14.76
CA ASN A 57 9.08 5.09 -15.90
C ASN A 57 10.53 5.33 -16.36
N ALA A 58 11.47 5.49 -15.42
CA ALA A 58 12.89 5.62 -15.73
C ALA A 58 13.47 4.32 -16.34
N GLY A 59 12.92 3.16 -15.99
CA GLY A 59 13.23 1.86 -16.56
C GLY A 59 12.65 1.61 -17.96
N GLY A 60 11.87 2.55 -18.52
CA GLY A 60 11.29 2.45 -19.84
C GLY A 60 9.90 1.79 -19.90
N TYR A 61 9.25 1.58 -18.75
CA TYR A 61 7.93 0.94 -18.65
C TYR A 61 6.75 1.91 -18.61
N ALA A 62 6.97 3.20 -18.91
CA ALA A 62 5.91 4.22 -18.91
C ALA A 62 4.73 3.79 -19.80
N GLY A 63 3.52 3.82 -19.24
CA GLY A 63 2.29 3.44 -19.94
C GLY A 63 2.05 1.93 -20.09
N GLN A 64 2.96 1.08 -19.60
CA GLN A 64 2.84 -0.38 -19.71
C GLN A 64 2.26 -1.03 -18.44
N TYR A 65 1.95 -0.27 -17.41
CA TYR A 65 1.42 -0.77 -16.14
C TYR A 65 0.39 0.19 -15.53
N VAL A 66 -0.37 -0.33 -14.58
CA VAL A 66 -1.29 0.44 -13.75
C VAL A 66 -1.22 -0.04 -12.31
N PHE A 67 -1.13 0.89 -11.35
CA PHE A 67 -1.30 0.59 -9.93
C PHE A 67 -2.76 0.69 -9.53
N GLN A 68 -3.22 -0.31 -8.75
CA GLN A 68 -4.45 -0.23 -7.98
C GLN A 68 -4.09 -0.36 -6.50
N THR A 69 -4.48 0.62 -5.69
CA THR A 69 -4.11 0.72 -4.28
C THR A 69 -5.26 0.32 -3.37
N PHE A 70 -4.94 -0.39 -2.29
CA PHE A 70 -5.88 -0.95 -1.33
C PHE A 70 -5.35 -0.74 0.09
N GLY A 71 -6.23 -0.79 1.08
CA GLY A 71 -5.82 -0.97 2.47
C GLY A 71 -5.17 -2.34 2.70
N THR A 72 -4.27 -2.44 3.69
CA THR A 72 -3.53 -3.70 3.95
C THR A 72 -4.45 -4.89 4.17
N SER A 73 -5.46 -4.74 5.04
CA SER A 73 -6.41 -5.82 5.34
C SER A 73 -7.31 -6.15 4.15
N GLU A 74 -7.68 -5.14 3.37
CA GLU A 74 -8.47 -5.30 2.15
C GLU A 74 -7.72 -6.12 1.11
N LEU A 75 -6.47 -5.75 0.80
CA LEU A 75 -5.63 -6.48 -0.14
C LEU A 75 -5.33 -7.89 0.35
N GLY A 76 -4.97 -8.06 1.62
CA GLY A 76 -4.76 -9.37 2.20
C GLY A 76 -5.99 -10.26 2.12
N GLY A 77 -7.17 -9.74 2.45
CA GLY A 77 -8.45 -10.43 2.32
C GLY A 77 -8.77 -10.81 0.87
N LYS A 78 -8.49 -9.91 -0.07
CA LYS A 78 -8.67 -10.13 -1.52
C LYS A 78 -7.78 -11.27 -2.04
N LEU A 79 -6.50 -11.30 -1.64
CA LEU A 79 -5.58 -12.39 -2.00
C LEU A 79 -6.10 -13.76 -1.51
N LEU A 80 -6.57 -13.82 -0.26
CA LEU A 80 -7.10 -15.06 0.31
C LEU A 80 -8.41 -15.51 -0.35
N ALA A 81 -9.28 -14.57 -0.71
CA ALA A 81 -10.60 -14.88 -1.27
C ALA A 81 -10.56 -15.24 -2.75
N GLU A 82 -9.75 -14.57 -3.55
CA GLU A 82 -9.72 -14.71 -5.00
C GLU A 82 -8.64 -15.70 -5.49
N GLY A 83 -7.54 -15.84 -4.74
CA GLY A 83 -6.46 -16.77 -5.07
C GLY A 83 -5.97 -16.59 -6.51
N THR A 84 -5.91 -17.69 -7.28
CA THR A 84 -5.48 -17.68 -8.68
C THR A 84 -6.45 -16.98 -9.65
N ASN A 85 -7.60 -16.50 -9.20
CA ASN A 85 -8.53 -15.71 -10.01
C ASN A 85 -8.33 -14.19 -9.81
N LEU A 86 -7.30 -13.80 -9.05
CA LEU A 86 -6.94 -12.38 -8.88
C LEU A 86 -6.64 -11.75 -10.24
N GLU A 87 -7.17 -10.55 -10.47
CA GLU A 87 -6.93 -9.85 -11.75
C GLU A 87 -5.52 -9.25 -11.86
N ALA A 88 -4.80 -9.12 -10.72
CA ALA A 88 -3.45 -8.54 -10.73
C ALA A 88 -2.41 -9.50 -11.29
N ASP A 89 -1.48 -8.96 -12.06
CA ASP A 89 -0.29 -9.66 -12.53
C ASP A 89 0.83 -9.63 -11.47
N LEU A 90 0.91 -8.54 -10.70
CA LEU A 90 1.88 -8.36 -9.62
C LEU A 90 1.19 -7.82 -8.35
N VAL A 91 1.73 -8.20 -7.21
CA VAL A 91 1.30 -7.68 -5.91
C VAL A 91 2.49 -7.14 -5.13
N THR A 92 2.37 -5.93 -4.59
CA THR A 92 3.36 -5.37 -3.66
C THR A 92 2.74 -5.19 -2.28
N MET A 93 3.20 -5.96 -1.31
CA MET A 93 2.81 -5.82 0.11
C MET A 93 3.79 -6.58 1.01
N SER A 94 3.54 -6.57 2.32
CA SER A 94 4.34 -7.31 3.29
C SER A 94 4.40 -8.80 2.97
N THR A 95 5.60 -9.40 3.03
CA THR A 95 5.86 -10.81 2.77
C THR A 95 4.98 -11.73 3.62
N PHE A 96 4.63 -11.34 4.84
CA PHE A 96 3.72 -12.09 5.72
C PHE A 96 2.39 -12.41 5.04
N TYR A 97 1.75 -11.43 4.40
CA TYR A 97 0.47 -11.64 3.71
C TYR A 97 0.64 -12.45 2.42
N LEU A 98 1.75 -12.26 1.70
CA LEU A 98 2.06 -13.02 0.50
C LEU A 98 2.27 -14.51 0.83
N GLN A 99 3.01 -14.81 1.91
CA GLN A 99 3.22 -16.19 2.37
C GLN A 99 1.90 -16.85 2.77
N SER A 100 1.06 -16.17 3.55
CA SER A 100 -0.26 -16.69 3.94
C SER A 100 -1.15 -16.98 2.72
N ALA A 101 -1.13 -16.10 1.72
CA ALA A 101 -1.90 -16.31 0.48
C ALA A 101 -1.33 -17.47 -0.35
N GLN A 102 -0.01 -17.61 -0.41
CA GLN A 102 0.65 -18.73 -1.10
C GLN A 102 0.35 -20.06 -0.43
N GLU A 103 0.44 -20.13 0.88
CA GLU A 103 0.12 -21.34 1.65
C GLU A 103 -1.33 -21.80 1.45
N GLN A 104 -2.26 -20.84 1.38
CA GLN A 104 -3.68 -21.16 1.22
C GLN A 104 -4.07 -21.49 -0.23
N ASN A 105 -3.56 -20.74 -1.20
CA ASN A 105 -4.06 -20.72 -2.57
C ASN A 105 -3.05 -21.21 -3.61
N ASN A 106 -1.75 -21.33 -3.27
CA ASN A 106 -0.68 -21.66 -4.22
C ASN A 106 -0.75 -20.80 -5.49
N MET A 107 -0.86 -19.47 -5.30
CA MET A 107 -1.25 -18.54 -6.36
C MET A 107 -0.07 -17.83 -7.04
N PHE A 108 1.09 -17.77 -6.40
CA PHE A 108 2.26 -17.10 -6.95
C PHE A 108 3.18 -18.08 -7.68
N LEU A 109 3.71 -17.65 -8.81
CA LEU A 109 4.66 -18.41 -9.61
C LEU A 109 6.09 -18.07 -9.18
N PRO A 110 7.02 -19.06 -9.21
CA PRO A 110 8.43 -18.78 -9.04
C PRO A 110 8.93 -17.76 -10.05
N LEU A 111 9.82 -16.86 -9.61
CA LEU A 111 10.50 -15.91 -10.48
C LEU A 111 11.52 -16.65 -11.35
N ASP A 112 11.67 -16.24 -12.59
CA ASP A 112 12.62 -16.81 -13.55
C ASP A 112 13.99 -16.10 -13.56
N PHE A 113 14.24 -15.27 -12.55
CA PHE A 113 15.49 -14.53 -12.34
C PHE A 113 15.93 -14.60 -10.88
N GLU A 114 17.24 -14.43 -10.66
CA GLU A 114 17.82 -14.38 -9.32
C GLU A 114 17.65 -12.98 -8.70
N VAL A 115 17.28 -12.95 -7.42
CA VAL A 115 17.17 -11.72 -6.62
C VAL A 115 18.26 -11.76 -5.55
N ASN A 116 19.11 -10.73 -5.52
CA ASN A 116 20.09 -10.57 -4.45
C ASN A 116 19.43 -9.98 -3.21
N THR A 117 19.36 -10.75 -2.14
CA THR A 117 18.71 -10.37 -0.88
C THR A 117 19.66 -10.51 0.30
N LEU A 118 19.39 -9.79 1.38
CA LEU A 118 20.16 -9.88 2.63
C LEU A 118 19.87 -11.18 3.39
N GLU A 119 18.68 -11.73 3.21
CA GLU A 119 18.19 -12.94 3.84
C GLU A 119 17.55 -13.85 2.79
N GLU A 120 17.39 -15.12 3.09
CA GLU A 120 16.68 -16.06 2.22
C GLU A 120 15.20 -15.68 2.13
N VAL A 121 14.69 -15.59 0.91
CA VAL A 121 13.28 -15.25 0.63
C VAL A 121 12.65 -16.32 -0.26
N PRO A 122 11.31 -16.45 -0.23
CA PRO A 122 10.61 -17.35 -1.15
C PRO A 122 10.89 -17.02 -2.62
N ASP A 123 10.99 -18.03 -3.45
CA ASP A 123 11.36 -17.95 -4.87
C ASP A 123 10.34 -17.17 -5.75
N TYR A 124 9.15 -16.92 -5.22
CA TYR A 124 8.12 -16.11 -5.85
C TYR A 124 8.13 -14.63 -5.40
N THR A 125 9.15 -14.20 -4.65
CA THR A 125 9.23 -12.83 -4.12
C THR A 125 10.51 -12.11 -4.56
N ALA A 126 10.37 -10.82 -4.88
CA ALA A 126 11.47 -9.89 -5.08
C ALA A 126 11.36 -8.74 -4.07
N PRO A 127 12.10 -8.74 -2.95
CA PRO A 127 12.05 -7.67 -1.96
C PRO A 127 12.43 -6.31 -2.56
N ILE A 128 11.57 -5.32 -2.36
CA ILE A 128 11.82 -3.93 -2.77
C ILE A 128 12.44 -3.16 -1.62
N THR A 129 11.98 -3.43 -0.37
CA THR A 129 12.44 -2.77 0.84
C THR A 129 12.61 -3.77 1.97
N SER A 130 13.47 -3.44 2.93
CA SER A 130 13.51 -4.06 4.25
C SER A 130 12.78 -3.16 5.24
N GLN A 131 11.87 -3.74 6.03
CA GLN A 131 11.08 -3.00 7.00
C GLN A 131 11.77 -3.03 8.37
N GLU A 132 12.05 -1.86 8.93
CA GLU A 132 12.60 -1.69 10.27
C GLU A 132 11.70 -0.74 11.06
N GLY A 133 11.13 -1.22 12.17
CA GLY A 133 10.33 -0.41 13.08
C GLY A 133 11.21 0.59 13.84
N ALA A 134 10.70 1.80 14.06
CA ALA A 134 11.40 2.86 14.77
C ALA A 134 10.46 3.70 15.64
N ILE A 135 10.97 4.16 16.77
CA ILE A 135 10.34 5.24 17.53
C ILE A 135 10.75 6.56 16.87
N ILE A 136 9.77 7.36 16.50
CA ILE A 136 9.92 8.66 15.86
C ILE A 136 9.61 9.74 16.88
N LEU A 137 10.49 10.73 17.01
CA LEU A 137 10.36 11.78 17.99
C LEU A 137 10.29 13.17 17.34
N ASN A 138 9.28 13.96 17.71
CA ASN A 138 9.30 15.41 17.50
C ASN A 138 10.03 16.06 18.68
N THR A 139 11.32 16.30 18.52
CA THR A 139 12.18 16.80 19.60
C THR A 139 11.84 18.22 20.03
N GLU A 140 11.25 19.03 19.15
CA GLU A 140 10.80 20.39 19.50
C GLU A 140 9.56 20.34 20.38
N LEU A 141 8.59 19.51 20.03
CA LEU A 141 7.39 19.32 20.83
C LEU A 141 7.72 18.66 22.17
N MET A 142 8.59 17.65 22.20
CA MET A 142 9.05 17.04 23.45
C MET A 142 9.69 18.06 24.38
N ALA A 143 10.53 18.94 23.85
CA ALA A 143 11.17 19.99 24.66
C ALA A 143 10.17 21.02 25.19
N SER A 144 9.20 21.45 24.37
CA SER A 144 8.18 22.42 24.78
C SER A 144 7.21 21.89 25.84
N GLU A 145 6.86 20.59 25.73
CA GLU A 145 5.99 19.92 26.72
C GLU A 145 6.75 19.34 27.91
N GLY A 146 8.07 19.45 27.94
CA GLY A 146 8.91 18.94 29.00
C GLY A 146 8.91 17.41 29.16
N LEU A 147 8.68 16.69 28.02
CA LEU A 147 8.62 15.25 28.03
C LEU A 147 10.02 14.63 28.01
N PRO A 148 10.28 13.60 28.83
CA PRO A 148 11.54 12.86 28.77
C PRO A 148 11.64 12.07 27.44
N THR A 149 12.87 11.83 26.97
CA THR A 149 13.09 10.98 25.80
C THR A 149 12.88 9.51 26.18
N PRO A 150 11.97 8.77 25.50
CA PRO A 150 11.79 7.35 25.75
C PRO A 150 13.06 6.58 25.34
N THR A 151 13.41 5.56 26.07
CA THR A 151 14.60 4.71 25.84
C THR A 151 14.23 3.28 25.45
N SER A 152 12.96 2.94 25.58
CA SER A 152 12.42 1.63 25.23
C SER A 152 10.97 1.74 24.74
N LEU A 153 10.46 0.70 24.09
CA LEU A 153 9.05 0.61 23.74
C LEU A 153 8.14 0.62 24.95
N LYS A 154 8.60 0.07 26.08
CA LYS A 154 7.83 0.07 27.33
C LYS A 154 7.60 1.47 27.88
N ASP A 155 8.53 2.40 27.67
CA ASP A 155 8.40 3.77 28.15
C ASP A 155 7.19 4.46 27.50
N LEU A 156 6.84 4.07 26.26
CA LEU A 156 5.67 4.64 25.55
C LEU A 156 4.33 4.35 26.26
N ALA A 157 4.31 3.37 27.15
CA ALA A 157 3.15 3.07 28.00
C ALA A 157 3.12 3.89 29.31
N ASP A 158 4.13 4.75 29.58
CA ASP A 158 4.12 5.61 30.78
C ASP A 158 3.05 6.70 30.60
N PRO A 159 2.16 6.90 31.60
CA PRO A 159 1.13 7.94 31.53
C PRO A 159 1.64 9.37 31.30
N ILE A 160 2.94 9.62 31.48
CA ILE A 160 3.53 10.93 31.16
C ILE A 160 3.38 11.30 29.68
N TYR A 161 3.22 10.30 28.82
CA TYR A 161 3.03 10.49 27.37
C TYR A 161 1.56 10.45 26.93
N ALA A 162 0.61 10.53 27.87
CA ALA A 162 -0.81 10.49 27.54
C ALA A 162 -1.20 11.56 26.51
N GLY A 163 -1.80 11.16 25.39
CA GLY A 163 -2.16 12.02 24.26
C GLY A 163 -0.98 12.45 23.35
N GLN A 164 0.24 11.97 23.64
CA GLN A 164 1.45 12.34 22.92
C GLN A 164 2.06 11.20 22.09
N VAL A 165 1.37 10.07 21.99
CA VAL A 165 1.82 8.89 21.27
C VAL A 165 0.89 8.62 20.10
N ALA A 166 1.45 8.29 18.94
CA ALA A 166 0.72 7.77 17.80
C ALA A 166 1.28 6.42 17.35
N VAL A 167 0.38 5.48 17.09
CA VAL A 167 0.71 4.16 16.52
C VAL A 167 -0.29 3.80 15.43
N THR A 168 -0.05 2.71 14.73
CA THR A 168 -0.99 2.20 13.74
C THR A 168 -1.93 1.16 14.34
N ASP A 169 -3.15 1.12 13.80
CA ASP A 169 -4.16 0.11 14.10
C ASP A 169 -3.67 -1.27 13.68
N ILE A 170 -3.74 -2.23 14.59
CA ILE A 170 -3.27 -3.62 14.39
C ILE A 170 -4.07 -4.39 13.35
N GLN A 171 -5.29 -3.98 13.04
CA GLN A 171 -6.14 -4.61 12.04
C GLN A 171 -5.95 -4.00 10.64
N SER A 172 -5.41 -2.80 10.55
CA SER A 172 -5.37 -2.02 9.31
C SER A 172 -3.98 -1.93 8.70
N SER A 173 -2.91 -2.03 9.49
CA SER A 173 -1.56 -1.75 9.01
C SER A 173 -0.53 -2.80 9.43
N SER A 174 0.29 -3.23 8.47
CA SER A 174 1.43 -4.12 8.73
C SER A 174 2.54 -3.47 9.59
N THR A 175 2.60 -2.14 9.69
CA THR A 175 3.52 -1.43 10.59
C THR A 175 3.21 -1.74 12.06
N ALA A 176 1.93 -1.89 12.42
CA ALA A 176 1.55 -2.29 13.77
C ALA A 176 2.07 -3.69 14.13
N TRP A 177 2.18 -4.57 13.15
CA TRP A 177 2.73 -5.91 13.35
C TRP A 177 4.18 -5.90 13.80
N LEU A 178 5.00 -4.99 13.26
CA LEU A 178 6.39 -4.81 13.71
C LEU A 178 6.47 -4.35 15.18
N LEU A 179 5.55 -3.49 15.63
CA LEU A 179 5.45 -3.09 17.02
C LEU A 179 5.13 -4.30 17.90
N ILE A 180 4.14 -5.10 17.52
CA ILE A 180 3.76 -6.30 18.28
C ILE A 180 4.92 -7.29 18.36
N GLN A 181 5.60 -7.59 17.26
CA GLN A 181 6.76 -8.48 17.25
C GLN A 181 7.87 -7.98 18.18
N ALA A 182 8.21 -6.71 18.09
CA ALA A 182 9.23 -6.12 18.96
C ALA A 182 8.85 -6.17 20.44
N LEU A 183 7.57 -6.01 20.78
CA LEU A 183 7.08 -6.15 22.15
C LEU A 183 7.12 -7.59 22.64
N VAL A 184 6.72 -8.54 21.79
CA VAL A 184 6.76 -9.98 22.13
C VAL A 184 8.19 -10.45 22.32
N ASP A 185 9.11 -10.05 21.45
CA ASP A 185 10.53 -10.39 21.56
C ASP A 185 11.16 -9.83 22.84
N ALA A 186 10.77 -8.59 23.23
CA ALA A 186 11.36 -7.93 24.38
C ALA A 186 10.75 -8.37 25.71
N TYR A 187 9.43 -8.70 25.75
CA TYR A 187 8.68 -8.84 27.01
C TYR A 187 7.87 -10.13 27.12
N GLY A 188 7.88 -11.00 26.08
CA GLY A 188 6.99 -12.17 26.00
C GLY A 188 5.53 -11.77 25.78
N ASP A 189 4.64 -12.75 25.57
CA ASP A 189 3.24 -12.50 25.19
C ASP A 189 2.48 -11.66 26.25
N ASP A 190 2.54 -12.07 27.51
CA ASP A 190 1.83 -11.36 28.60
C ASP A 190 2.39 -9.94 28.82
N GLY A 191 3.71 -9.78 28.76
CA GLY A 191 4.37 -8.49 28.88
C GLY A 191 4.06 -7.57 27.70
N ALA A 192 4.08 -8.11 26.50
CA ALA A 192 3.74 -7.40 25.26
C ALA A 192 2.31 -6.86 25.29
N GLN A 193 1.35 -7.70 25.71
CA GLN A 193 -0.05 -7.30 25.83
C GLN A 193 -0.22 -6.14 26.84
N ALA A 194 0.43 -6.21 28.00
CA ALA A 194 0.34 -5.17 29.01
C ALA A 194 0.93 -3.83 28.50
N VAL A 195 2.11 -3.88 27.85
CA VAL A 195 2.76 -2.68 27.31
C VAL A 195 1.95 -2.10 26.16
N LEU A 196 1.46 -2.96 25.22
CA LEU A 196 0.65 -2.51 24.10
C LEU A 196 -0.63 -1.81 24.57
N SER A 197 -1.32 -2.37 25.58
CA SER A 197 -2.50 -1.72 26.17
C SER A 197 -2.18 -0.31 26.68
N GLY A 198 -1.08 -0.14 27.44
CA GLY A 198 -0.66 1.17 27.91
C GLY A 198 -0.28 2.15 26.82
N ILE A 199 0.36 1.66 25.73
CA ILE A 199 0.64 2.46 24.53
C ILE A 199 -0.66 2.95 23.92
N TYR A 200 -1.64 2.07 23.71
CA TYR A 200 -2.94 2.43 23.14
C TYR A 200 -3.72 3.42 24.03
N ASP A 201 -3.65 3.25 25.35
CA ASP A 201 -4.24 4.21 26.29
C ASP A 201 -3.62 5.62 26.13
N ASN A 202 -2.30 5.70 25.88
CA ASN A 202 -1.60 6.97 25.65
C ASN A 202 -1.84 7.56 24.25
N CYS A 203 -2.25 6.75 23.27
CA CYS A 203 -2.58 7.24 21.94
C CYS A 203 -3.89 8.03 21.91
N GLY A 204 -4.89 7.62 22.68
CA GLY A 204 -6.20 8.24 22.63
C GLY A 204 -6.82 8.19 21.21
N ALA A 205 -6.90 9.34 20.56
CA ALA A 205 -7.43 9.47 19.19
C ALA A 205 -6.37 9.25 18.08
N HIS A 206 -5.09 9.09 18.41
CA HIS A 206 -3.98 9.05 17.48
C HIS A 206 -3.61 7.60 17.09
N ILE A 207 -4.62 6.79 16.77
CA ILE A 207 -4.46 5.44 16.23
C ILE A 207 -4.74 5.51 14.72
N GLU A 208 -3.69 5.34 13.93
CA GLU A 208 -3.72 5.59 12.49
C GLU A 208 -3.95 4.29 11.69
N THR A 209 -4.68 4.38 10.60
CA THR A 209 -4.93 3.22 9.71
C THR A 209 -3.82 2.99 8.69
N SER A 210 -2.99 4.00 8.43
CA SER A 210 -1.85 3.95 7.51
C SER A 210 -0.53 3.88 8.27
N GLY A 211 0.43 3.10 7.75
CA GLY A 211 1.77 2.96 8.34
C GLY A 211 2.56 4.27 8.44
N SER A 212 2.29 5.25 7.58
CA SER A 212 2.91 6.58 7.62
C SER A 212 2.16 7.60 8.50
N GLY A 213 0.97 7.27 9.00
CA GLY A 213 0.14 8.15 9.81
C GLY A 213 0.86 8.70 11.03
N PRO A 214 1.47 7.86 11.91
CA PRO A 214 2.17 8.33 13.10
C PRO A 214 3.30 9.32 12.79
N LEU A 215 4.07 9.09 11.72
CA LEU A 215 5.10 10.04 11.27
C LEU A 215 4.48 11.39 10.87
N LYS A 216 3.37 11.36 10.12
CA LYS A 216 2.67 12.58 9.67
C LYS A 216 2.19 13.41 10.85
N LEU A 217 1.63 12.78 11.88
CA LEU A 217 1.22 13.45 13.12
C LEU A 217 2.41 14.05 13.88
N CYS A 218 3.52 13.31 14.01
CA CYS A 218 4.75 13.84 14.61
C CYS A 218 5.30 15.04 13.82
N ARG A 219 5.33 14.98 12.49
CA ARG A 219 5.79 16.09 11.64
C ARG A 219 4.89 17.30 11.70
N ALA A 220 3.58 17.10 11.86
CA ALA A 220 2.61 18.17 12.04
C ALA A 220 2.66 18.82 13.42
N GLY A 221 3.35 18.19 14.39
CA GLY A 221 3.39 18.64 15.77
C GLY A 221 2.11 18.34 16.55
N GLU A 222 1.34 17.34 16.10
CA GLU A 222 0.12 16.92 16.80
C GLU A 222 0.42 15.96 17.95
N VAL A 223 1.48 15.14 17.80
CA VAL A 223 1.99 14.26 18.85
C VAL A 223 3.51 14.35 18.92
N ALA A 224 4.07 14.10 20.10
CA ALA A 224 5.52 14.13 20.31
C ALA A 224 6.22 12.83 19.86
N ILE A 225 5.52 11.70 19.88
CA ILE A 225 6.08 10.37 19.68
C ILE A 225 5.23 9.58 18.71
N GLY A 226 5.86 8.90 17.76
CA GLY A 226 5.21 7.97 16.86
C GLY A 226 5.99 6.65 16.76
N PHE A 227 5.30 5.57 16.45
CA PHE A 227 5.94 4.35 15.96
C PHE A 227 5.68 4.22 14.46
N GLY A 228 6.73 4.09 13.70
CA GLY A 228 6.68 3.99 12.24
C GLY A 228 7.84 3.18 11.69
N LEU A 229 8.18 3.43 10.42
CA LEU A 229 9.26 2.73 9.72
C LEU A 229 10.47 3.66 9.59
N ARG A 230 11.67 3.11 9.80
CA ARG A 230 12.92 3.88 9.78
C ARG A 230 13.20 4.62 8.47
N HIS A 231 12.72 4.10 7.35
CA HIS A 231 12.94 4.71 6.04
C HIS A 231 12.03 5.91 5.75
N GLN A 232 10.97 6.10 6.52
CA GLN A 232 10.05 7.23 6.38
C GLN A 232 10.66 8.54 6.85
#